data_fe27f4b633c60304c61d2cfa696bcc31
#
_entry.id   fe27f4b633c60304c61d2cfa696bcc31
#
_cell.length_a   1.000
_cell.length_b   1.000
_cell.length_c   1.000
_cell.angle_alpha   90.00
_cell.angle_beta   90.00
_cell.angle_gamma   90.00
#
_symmetry.space_group_name_H-M   'P 1'
#
loop_
_entity.id
_entity.type
_entity.pdbx_description
1 polymer ?
#
loop_
_entity_poly.entity_id
_entity_poly.type
_entity_poly.pdbx_seq_one_letter_code
_entity_poly.pdbx_strand_id
1 'polypeptide(L)'
;MNKVPFTFAKLAALYKELQSRLRAVQGQDVISSTFLEYFERYIPIRNQLREELPYLYADLPLRETPKASSLGKVYRNQMEPLVRDMEYIFEVKANSELKFAPPTEDAFVDERSTRVFISHGRSPDWREVQDYIEKDLNIPTLELAQEPNKGRTVLQKLDEESNACSFAVVVMTGDDDMGIGAPRTRENVMHEIGFFQGKYGLANVCLLHEKGTNIPSNIHGLVYIPFPKGLVSATFGVLGRELRAVFTNMP
;
A
#
# COMPACT_ATOMS: atom_id res chain seq x y z
N MET A 1 17.65 -15.97 20.20
CA MET A 1 17.84 -16.00 18.73
C MET A 1 16.52 -15.62 18.09
N ASN A 2 16.50 -14.62 17.23
CA ASN A 2 15.28 -14.22 16.49
C ASN A 2 14.88 -15.33 15.51
N LYS A 3 13.73 -15.99 15.72
CA LYS A 3 13.25 -17.11 14.91
C LYS A 3 12.48 -16.65 13.66
N VAL A 4 12.07 -15.39 13.62
CA VAL A 4 11.24 -14.78 12.56
C VAL A 4 11.76 -15.04 11.15
N PRO A 5 13.07 -14.86 10.81
CA PRO A 5 13.57 -15.13 9.47
C PRO A 5 13.36 -16.58 9.02
N PHE A 6 13.49 -17.54 9.94
CA PHE A 6 13.27 -18.97 9.63
C PHE A 6 11.79 -19.27 9.41
N THR A 7 10.89 -18.59 10.10
CA THR A 7 9.43 -18.73 9.93
C THR A 7 9.00 -18.29 8.54
N PHE A 8 9.50 -17.16 8.07
CA PHE A 8 9.24 -16.69 6.69
C PHE A 8 9.88 -17.58 5.63
N ALA A 9 11.07 -18.11 5.85
CA ALA A 9 11.71 -19.05 4.92
C ALA A 9 10.89 -20.34 4.79
N LYS A 10 10.37 -20.89 5.90
CA LYS A 10 9.47 -22.04 5.88
C LYS A 10 8.17 -21.75 5.13
N LEU A 11 7.57 -20.57 5.36
CA LEU A 11 6.36 -20.15 4.67
C LEU A 11 6.60 -20.03 3.15
N ALA A 12 7.72 -19.45 2.73
CA ALA A 12 8.06 -19.29 1.32
C ALA A 12 8.25 -20.65 0.62
N ALA A 13 8.92 -21.59 1.27
CA ALA A 13 9.07 -22.95 0.75
C ALA A 13 7.71 -23.65 0.60
N LEU A 14 6.86 -23.54 1.63
CA LEU A 14 5.52 -24.12 1.64
C LEU A 14 4.64 -23.52 0.53
N TYR A 15 4.64 -22.20 0.37
CA TYR A 15 3.90 -21.51 -0.66
C TYR A 15 4.33 -21.93 -2.08
N LYS A 16 5.64 -21.97 -2.34
CA LYS A 16 6.20 -22.39 -3.63
C LYS A 16 5.78 -23.80 -3.99
N GLU A 17 5.85 -24.72 -3.02
CA GLU A 17 5.47 -26.12 -3.20
C GLU A 17 3.97 -26.23 -3.50
N LEU A 18 3.10 -25.57 -2.68
CA LEU A 18 1.65 -25.56 -2.90
C LEU A 18 1.29 -25.02 -4.28
N GLN A 19 1.85 -23.88 -4.68
CA GLN A 19 1.61 -23.28 -6.00
C GLN A 19 2.00 -24.21 -7.13
N SER A 20 3.15 -24.89 -7.03
CA SER A 20 3.59 -25.86 -8.03
C SER A 20 2.61 -27.03 -8.17
N ARG A 21 2.15 -27.58 -7.05
CA ARG A 21 1.18 -28.69 -7.05
C ARG A 21 -0.20 -28.27 -7.54
N LEU A 22 -0.67 -27.06 -7.18
CA LEU A 22 -1.95 -26.52 -7.68
C LEU A 22 -1.92 -26.28 -9.20
N ARG A 23 -0.77 -25.87 -9.75
CA ARG A 23 -0.59 -25.76 -11.22
C ARG A 23 -0.67 -27.14 -11.89
N ALA A 24 -0.09 -28.17 -11.29
CA ALA A 24 -0.11 -29.53 -11.85
C ALA A 24 -1.53 -30.14 -11.91
N VAL A 25 -2.47 -29.64 -11.08
CA VAL A 25 -3.88 -30.06 -11.10
C VAL A 25 -4.81 -28.95 -11.63
N GLN A 26 -4.29 -28.06 -12.46
CA GLN A 26 -5.08 -26.99 -13.06
C GLN A 26 -6.22 -27.58 -13.92
N GLY A 27 -7.43 -27.06 -13.72
CA GLY A 27 -8.65 -27.57 -14.41
C GLY A 27 -9.34 -28.72 -13.68
N GLN A 28 -8.83 -29.19 -12.53
CA GLN A 28 -9.50 -30.17 -11.69
C GLN A 28 -10.21 -29.47 -10.53
N ASP A 29 -11.52 -29.67 -10.39
CA ASP A 29 -12.31 -29.12 -9.27
C ASP A 29 -12.12 -29.94 -7.99
N VAL A 30 -11.80 -31.21 -8.13
CA VAL A 30 -11.58 -32.16 -7.03
C VAL A 30 -10.18 -32.73 -7.09
N ILE A 31 -9.46 -32.63 -6.00
CA ILE A 31 -8.04 -33.01 -5.87
C ILE A 31 -7.84 -34.00 -4.73
N SER A 32 -6.63 -34.56 -4.63
CA SER A 32 -6.28 -35.52 -3.57
C SER A 32 -6.33 -34.85 -2.18
N SER A 33 -6.76 -35.61 -1.17
CA SER A 33 -6.69 -35.16 0.24
C SER A 33 -5.27 -34.91 0.75
N THR A 34 -4.23 -35.37 0.02
CA THR A 34 -2.83 -35.04 0.36
C THR A 34 -2.55 -33.54 0.35
N PHE A 35 -3.40 -32.74 -0.31
CA PHE A 35 -3.30 -31.28 -0.23
C PHE A 35 -3.63 -30.72 1.16
N LEU A 36 -4.30 -31.47 2.03
CA LEU A 36 -4.61 -31.03 3.41
C LEU A 36 -3.35 -30.89 4.27
N GLU A 37 -2.26 -31.58 3.93
CA GLU A 37 -0.97 -31.45 4.62
C GLU A 37 -0.46 -29.98 4.63
N TYR A 38 -0.85 -29.19 3.65
CA TYR A 38 -0.47 -27.78 3.59
C TYR A 38 -1.12 -26.96 4.70
N PHE A 39 -2.35 -27.30 5.13
CA PHE A 39 -2.98 -26.67 6.30
C PHE A 39 -2.23 -27.05 7.57
N GLU A 40 -1.89 -28.32 7.74
CA GLU A 40 -1.15 -28.80 8.92
C GLU A 40 0.22 -28.14 9.05
N ARG A 41 0.90 -27.88 7.95
CA ARG A 41 2.20 -27.20 7.91
C ARG A 41 2.07 -25.68 8.05
N TYR A 42 0.97 -25.08 7.56
CA TYR A 42 0.73 -23.64 7.61
C TYR A 42 0.29 -23.17 9.01
N ILE A 43 -0.61 -23.90 9.68
CA ILE A 43 -1.19 -23.50 10.96
C ILE A 43 -0.12 -23.16 12.02
N PRO A 44 0.92 -23.98 12.23
CA PRO A 44 2.00 -23.64 13.17
C PRO A 44 2.78 -22.38 12.78
N ILE A 45 3.04 -22.18 11.47
CA ILE A 45 3.73 -21.00 10.96
C ILE A 45 2.92 -19.74 11.24
N ARG A 46 1.62 -19.75 10.92
CA ARG A 46 0.70 -18.66 11.20
C ARG A 46 0.64 -18.33 12.70
N ASN A 47 0.50 -19.33 13.56
CA ASN A 47 0.43 -19.14 15.01
C ASN A 47 1.71 -18.49 15.53
N GLN A 48 2.86 -18.94 15.04
CA GLN A 48 4.15 -18.37 15.40
C GLN A 48 4.26 -16.90 14.94
N LEU A 49 3.81 -16.56 13.75
CA LEU A 49 3.79 -15.17 13.27
C LEU A 49 2.88 -14.28 14.11
N ARG A 50 1.70 -14.77 14.50
CA ARG A 50 0.78 -14.03 15.38
C ARG A 50 1.35 -13.83 16.80
N GLU A 51 2.13 -14.76 17.30
CA GLU A 51 2.77 -14.69 18.62
C GLU A 51 4.00 -13.78 18.61
N GLU A 52 4.87 -13.91 17.60
CA GLU A 52 6.14 -13.17 17.52
C GLU A 52 5.96 -11.75 16.96
N LEU A 53 4.96 -11.52 16.08
CA LEU A 53 4.68 -10.26 15.41
C LEU A 53 3.19 -9.89 15.48
N PRO A 54 2.61 -9.75 16.69
CA PRO A 54 1.17 -9.53 16.84
C PRO A 54 0.70 -8.21 16.20
N TYR A 55 1.54 -7.19 16.18
CA TYR A 55 1.23 -5.91 15.56
C TYR A 55 1.10 -5.96 14.03
N LEU A 56 1.60 -7.02 13.37
CA LEU A 56 1.47 -7.24 11.93
C LEU A 56 0.44 -8.31 11.57
N TYR A 57 0.27 -9.34 12.42
CA TYR A 57 -0.43 -10.58 12.04
C TYR A 57 -1.51 -11.01 13.05
N ALA A 58 -1.94 -10.16 13.99
CA ALA A 58 -3.01 -10.49 14.93
C ALA A 58 -4.36 -10.77 14.22
N ASP A 59 -4.57 -10.15 13.08
CA ASP A 59 -5.78 -10.23 12.26
C ASP A 59 -5.83 -11.45 11.33
N LEU A 60 -4.73 -12.23 11.22
CA LEU A 60 -4.73 -13.44 10.39
C LEU A 60 -5.83 -14.39 10.84
N PRO A 61 -6.72 -14.83 9.92
CA PRO A 61 -7.87 -15.65 10.28
C PRO A 61 -7.44 -17.01 10.82
N LEU A 62 -8.20 -17.52 11.79
CA LEU A 62 -8.05 -18.88 12.25
C LEU A 62 -8.52 -19.84 11.16
N ARG A 63 -7.64 -20.75 10.74
CA ARG A 63 -7.94 -21.77 9.74
C ARG A 63 -7.95 -23.14 10.40
N GLU A 64 -8.94 -23.92 10.05
CA GLU A 64 -9.00 -25.35 10.35
C GLU A 64 -8.71 -26.14 9.08
N THR A 65 -8.14 -27.32 9.26
CA THR A 65 -7.93 -28.23 8.13
C THR A 65 -9.28 -28.74 7.63
N PRO A 66 -9.64 -28.54 6.37
CA PRO A 66 -10.88 -29.07 5.81
C PRO A 66 -10.95 -30.60 5.93
N LYS A 67 -12.15 -31.15 6.01
CA LYS A 67 -12.34 -32.60 6.04
C LYS A 67 -12.33 -33.16 4.63
N ALA A 68 -11.58 -34.24 4.41
CA ALA A 68 -11.66 -35.01 3.18
C ALA A 68 -12.99 -35.78 3.09
N SER A 69 -13.44 -36.05 1.88
CA SER A 69 -14.51 -37.02 1.62
C SER A 69 -14.08 -38.44 1.98
N SER A 70 -15.02 -39.36 2.08
CA SER A 70 -14.75 -40.79 2.29
C SER A 70 -13.86 -41.43 1.23
N LEU A 71 -13.77 -40.80 0.06
CA LEU A 71 -12.93 -41.21 -1.07
C LEU A 71 -11.53 -40.56 -1.07
N GLY A 72 -11.13 -39.88 0.00
CA GLY A 72 -9.85 -39.18 0.10
C GLY A 72 -9.72 -38.01 -0.88
N LYS A 73 -10.81 -37.30 -1.14
CA LYS A 73 -10.88 -36.16 -2.05
C LYS A 73 -11.26 -34.90 -1.32
N VAL A 74 -10.79 -33.76 -1.83
CA VAL A 74 -11.15 -32.40 -1.37
C VAL A 74 -11.42 -31.51 -2.58
N TYR A 75 -12.20 -30.45 -2.41
CA TYR A 75 -12.39 -29.45 -3.46
C TYR A 75 -11.20 -28.53 -3.57
N ARG A 76 -10.75 -28.24 -4.79
CA ARG A 76 -9.60 -27.37 -5.07
C ARG A 76 -9.79 -25.96 -4.50
N ASN A 77 -10.99 -25.41 -4.55
CA ASN A 77 -11.32 -24.08 -4.01
C ASN A 77 -11.11 -23.99 -2.48
N GLN A 78 -11.08 -25.11 -1.75
CA GLN A 78 -10.77 -25.11 -0.33
C GLN A 78 -9.31 -24.72 -0.05
N MET A 79 -8.41 -24.72 -1.05
CA MET A 79 -7.04 -24.27 -0.96
C MET A 79 -6.90 -22.75 -1.13
N GLU A 80 -7.87 -22.08 -1.75
CA GLU A 80 -7.79 -20.65 -2.03
C GLU A 80 -7.64 -19.76 -0.79
N PRO A 81 -8.35 -20.01 0.34
CA PRO A 81 -8.14 -19.24 1.54
C PRO A 81 -6.72 -19.37 2.10
N LEU A 82 -6.12 -20.55 1.98
CA LEU A 82 -4.75 -20.81 2.42
C LEU A 82 -3.73 -20.04 1.58
N VAL A 83 -3.92 -20.04 0.26
CA VAL A 83 -3.08 -19.28 -0.67
C VAL A 83 -3.16 -17.79 -0.37
N ARG A 84 -4.37 -17.24 -0.22
CA ARG A 84 -4.59 -15.82 0.11
C ARG A 84 -3.96 -15.40 1.42
N ASP A 85 -4.04 -16.23 2.46
CA ASP A 85 -3.41 -15.95 3.74
C ASP A 85 -1.87 -15.88 3.61
N MET A 86 -1.26 -16.79 2.84
CA MET A 86 0.18 -16.78 2.61
C MET A 86 0.62 -15.55 1.80
N GLU A 87 -0.15 -15.18 0.75
CA GLU A 87 0.09 -13.98 -0.06
C GLU A 87 -0.01 -12.71 0.80
N TYR A 88 -1.04 -12.61 1.62
CA TYR A 88 -1.19 -11.51 2.58
C TYR A 88 0.00 -11.40 3.54
N ILE A 89 0.49 -12.53 4.08
CA ILE A 89 1.66 -12.52 4.97
C ILE A 89 2.89 -11.98 4.25
N PHE A 90 3.12 -12.36 2.99
CA PHE A 90 4.24 -11.85 2.21
C PHE A 90 4.09 -10.37 1.86
N GLU A 91 2.88 -9.92 1.54
CA GLU A 91 2.58 -8.52 1.26
C GLU A 91 2.82 -7.65 2.50
N VAL A 92 2.28 -8.05 3.65
CA VAL A 92 2.51 -7.35 4.93
C VAL A 92 4.00 -7.34 5.28
N LYS A 93 4.72 -8.47 5.09
CA LYS A 93 6.17 -8.53 5.33
C LYS A 93 6.92 -7.57 4.41
N ALA A 94 6.66 -7.61 3.11
CA ALA A 94 7.31 -6.73 2.15
C ALA A 94 7.09 -5.27 2.49
N ASN A 95 5.87 -4.90 2.87
CA ASN A 95 5.53 -3.56 3.30
C ASN A 95 6.17 -3.18 4.65
N SER A 96 6.35 -4.13 5.57
CA SER A 96 7.00 -3.89 6.87
C SER A 96 8.52 -3.79 6.77
N GLU A 97 9.15 -4.46 5.82
CA GLU A 97 10.60 -4.38 5.55
C GLU A 97 10.99 -3.07 4.86
N LEU A 98 10.01 -2.35 4.27
CA LEU A 98 10.16 -0.96 3.85
C LEU A 98 10.18 -0.03 5.08
N LYS A 99 11.08 -0.31 6.04
CA LYS A 99 11.40 0.51 7.23
C LYS A 99 10.22 1.23 7.88
N PHE A 100 9.17 0.48 8.25
CA PHE A 100 8.27 0.93 9.30
C PHE A 100 8.95 0.69 10.66
N ALA A 101 9.83 1.58 11.07
CA ALA A 101 10.05 1.75 12.50
C ALA A 101 8.72 2.29 13.05
N PRO A 102 8.11 1.67 14.11
CA PRO A 102 7.04 2.34 14.83
C PRO A 102 7.59 3.70 15.27
N PRO A 103 6.77 4.77 15.30
CA PRO A 103 7.21 6.02 15.88
C PRO A 103 7.64 5.70 17.31
N THR A 104 8.92 5.66 17.56
CA THR A 104 9.45 5.75 18.93
C THR A 104 9.08 7.15 19.39
N GLU A 105 8.56 7.28 20.64
CA GLU A 105 8.21 8.57 21.24
C GLU A 105 9.39 9.56 21.23
N ASP A 106 10.60 9.10 20.87
CA ASP A 106 11.83 9.86 20.69
C ASP A 106 12.28 9.92 19.21
N ALA A 107 11.38 9.77 18.24
CA ALA A 107 11.74 10.12 16.87
C ALA A 107 12.02 11.63 16.86
N PHE A 108 13.31 11.99 17.02
CA PHE A 108 13.81 13.30 16.65
C PHE A 108 13.16 13.66 15.32
N VAL A 109 12.29 14.65 15.33
CA VAL A 109 11.83 15.31 14.12
C VAL A 109 13.12 15.76 13.45
N ASP A 110 13.58 15.02 12.44
CA ASP A 110 14.72 15.48 11.63
C ASP A 110 14.23 16.78 11.00
N GLU A 111 14.79 17.91 11.47
CA GLU A 111 14.48 19.28 11.01
C GLU A 111 14.59 19.41 9.47
N ARG A 112 15.00 18.34 8.77
CA ARG A 112 15.22 18.29 7.32
C ARG A 112 14.05 17.81 6.49
N SER A 113 12.98 17.24 7.06
CA SER A 113 11.84 16.76 6.29
C SER A 113 10.59 17.62 6.47
N THR A 114 10.72 18.89 6.13
CA THR A 114 9.64 19.88 6.26
C THR A 114 8.87 20.12 4.96
N ARG A 115 9.07 19.27 3.95
CA ARG A 115 8.49 19.43 2.62
C ARG A 115 7.27 18.54 2.42
N VAL A 116 6.36 19.00 1.56
CA VAL A 116 5.22 18.21 1.08
C VAL A 116 5.55 17.67 -0.30
N PHE A 117 5.46 16.34 -0.46
CA PHE A 117 5.58 15.72 -1.78
C PHE A 117 4.27 15.88 -2.55
N ILE A 118 4.33 16.35 -3.81
CA ILE A 118 3.18 16.45 -4.70
C ILE A 118 3.28 15.36 -5.78
N SER A 119 2.32 14.44 -5.75
CA SER A 119 2.13 13.41 -6.77
C SER A 119 0.88 13.75 -7.59
N HIS A 120 0.93 13.53 -8.90
CA HIS A 120 -0.17 13.90 -9.79
C HIS A 120 -0.20 13.12 -11.10
N GLY A 121 -1.34 13.14 -11.78
CA GLY A 121 -1.50 12.67 -13.14
C GLY A 121 -1.04 13.67 -14.20
N ARG A 122 -1.81 13.78 -15.28
CA ARG A 122 -1.49 14.69 -16.41
C ARG A 122 -2.10 16.07 -16.28
N SER A 123 -3.19 16.20 -15.52
CA SER A 123 -3.86 17.49 -15.33
C SER A 123 -2.92 18.51 -14.70
N PRO A 124 -2.96 19.79 -15.12
CA PRO A 124 -2.16 20.85 -14.53
C PRO A 124 -2.63 21.31 -13.14
N ASP A 125 -3.73 20.79 -12.62
CA ASP A 125 -4.37 21.18 -11.35
C ASP A 125 -3.39 21.11 -10.17
N TRP A 126 -2.40 20.22 -10.22
CA TRP A 126 -1.37 20.11 -9.18
C TRP A 126 -0.55 21.40 -8.99
N ARG A 127 -0.43 22.24 -10.03
CA ARG A 127 0.30 23.51 -9.93
C ARG A 127 -0.42 24.51 -9.03
N GLU A 128 -1.76 24.54 -9.09
CA GLU A 128 -2.55 25.37 -8.18
C GLU A 128 -2.41 24.88 -6.74
N VAL A 129 -2.33 23.54 -6.54
CA VAL A 129 -2.08 22.94 -5.22
C VAL A 129 -0.68 23.31 -4.72
N GLN A 130 0.34 23.23 -5.58
CA GLN A 130 1.71 23.64 -5.26
C GLN A 130 1.76 25.10 -4.85
N ASP A 131 1.21 25.97 -5.67
CA ASP A 131 1.15 27.42 -5.42
C ASP A 131 0.47 27.74 -4.07
N TYR A 132 -0.65 27.09 -3.77
CA TYR A 132 -1.34 27.24 -2.51
C TYR A 132 -0.48 26.81 -1.32
N ILE A 133 0.16 25.65 -1.40
CA ILE A 133 0.99 25.13 -0.31
C ILE A 133 2.22 26.02 -0.08
N GLU A 134 2.88 26.47 -1.16
CA GLU A 134 4.10 27.26 -1.05
C GLU A 134 3.82 28.72 -0.70
N LYS A 135 2.82 29.35 -1.34
CA LYS A 135 2.60 30.79 -1.20
C LYS A 135 1.67 31.15 -0.04
N ASP A 136 0.60 30.37 0.18
CA ASP A 136 -0.40 30.69 1.20
C ASP A 136 -0.11 29.99 2.54
N LEU A 137 0.51 28.80 2.52
CA LEU A 137 0.87 28.06 3.74
C LEU A 137 2.35 28.20 4.11
N ASN A 138 3.18 28.73 3.22
CA ASN A 138 4.64 28.85 3.39
C ASN A 138 5.33 27.49 3.71
N ILE A 139 4.84 26.41 3.12
CA ILE A 139 5.40 25.07 3.26
C ILE A 139 6.09 24.70 1.95
N PRO A 140 7.39 24.36 1.96
CA PRO A 140 8.08 23.97 0.74
C PRO A 140 7.53 22.64 0.19
N THR A 141 7.46 22.54 -1.14
CA THR A 141 7.01 21.32 -1.81
C THR A 141 8.13 20.64 -2.60
N LEU A 142 7.87 19.42 -3.04
CA LEU A 142 8.68 18.66 -3.98
C LEU A 142 7.77 17.99 -4.99
N GLU A 143 8.01 18.23 -6.29
CA GLU A 143 7.39 17.51 -7.40
C GLU A 143 8.51 16.83 -8.20
N LEU A 144 8.32 15.52 -8.48
CA LEU A 144 9.41 14.67 -8.95
C LEU A 144 9.98 15.09 -10.32
N ALA A 145 9.15 15.59 -11.24
CA ALA A 145 9.61 16.01 -12.56
C ALA A 145 10.47 17.28 -12.53
N GLN A 146 10.33 18.10 -11.49
CA GLN A 146 11.13 19.31 -11.28
C GLN A 146 12.55 19.00 -10.78
N GLU A 147 12.76 17.81 -10.21
CA GLU A 147 14.07 17.38 -9.71
C GLU A 147 14.94 16.75 -10.82
N PRO A 148 16.27 16.96 -10.83
CA PRO A 148 17.18 16.38 -11.83
C PRO A 148 17.19 14.84 -11.80
N ASN A 149 17.18 14.18 -12.96
CA ASN A 149 17.20 12.72 -13.04
C ASN A 149 18.51 12.07 -12.60
N LYS A 150 19.64 12.70 -12.83
CA LYS A 150 20.99 12.22 -12.45
C LYS A 150 21.26 10.75 -12.83
N GLY A 151 20.70 10.27 -13.95
CA GLY A 151 20.85 8.88 -14.42
C GLY A 151 20.07 7.82 -13.63
N ARG A 152 19.20 8.22 -12.69
CA ARG A 152 18.37 7.31 -11.86
C ARG A 152 17.13 6.84 -12.61
N THR A 153 16.61 5.67 -12.24
CA THR A 153 15.26 5.26 -12.62
C THR A 153 14.22 6.13 -11.90
N VAL A 154 13.00 6.19 -12.41
CA VAL A 154 11.89 6.94 -11.77
C VAL A 154 11.68 6.45 -10.33
N LEU A 155 11.73 5.14 -10.10
CA LEU A 155 11.53 4.55 -8.78
C LEU A 155 12.66 4.90 -7.80
N GLN A 156 13.94 4.85 -8.25
CA GLN A 156 15.07 5.27 -7.43
C GLN A 156 14.97 6.75 -7.07
N LYS A 157 14.61 7.59 -8.05
CA LYS A 157 14.43 9.02 -7.82
C LYS A 157 13.30 9.30 -6.83
N LEU A 158 12.16 8.59 -6.96
CA LEU A 158 11.03 8.70 -6.04
C LEU A 158 11.45 8.35 -4.61
N ASP A 159 12.17 7.24 -4.42
CA ASP A 159 12.62 6.79 -3.10
C ASP A 159 13.61 7.77 -2.46
N GLU A 160 14.60 8.23 -3.20
CA GLU A 160 15.61 9.15 -2.69
C GLU A 160 15.05 10.54 -2.39
N GLU A 161 14.33 11.16 -3.34
CA GLU A 161 13.80 12.53 -3.19
C GLU A 161 12.69 12.60 -2.12
N SER A 162 11.89 11.55 -1.98
CA SER A 162 10.85 11.49 -0.96
C SER A 162 11.40 11.48 0.48
N ASN A 163 12.69 11.21 0.70
CA ASN A 163 13.32 11.32 2.03
C ASN A 163 13.37 12.77 2.55
N ALA A 164 13.27 13.76 1.65
CA ALA A 164 13.20 15.18 2.02
C ALA A 164 11.78 15.65 2.38
N CYS A 165 10.80 14.76 2.40
CA CYS A 165 9.41 15.06 2.66
C CYS A 165 8.87 14.24 3.83
N SER A 166 7.86 14.78 4.52
CA SER A 166 7.17 14.09 5.62
C SER A 166 5.67 13.91 5.37
N PHE A 167 5.16 14.47 4.28
CA PHE A 167 3.75 14.42 3.89
C PHE A 167 3.62 14.29 2.36
N ALA A 168 2.59 13.64 1.88
CA ALA A 168 2.27 13.59 0.46
C ALA A 168 0.86 14.09 0.17
N VAL A 169 0.75 14.94 -0.85
CA VAL A 169 -0.52 15.33 -1.46
C VAL A 169 -0.59 14.72 -2.84
N VAL A 170 -1.60 13.90 -3.09
CA VAL A 170 -1.80 13.21 -4.36
C VAL A 170 -3.01 13.77 -5.07
N VAL A 171 -2.81 14.34 -6.25
CA VAL A 171 -3.87 14.92 -7.08
C VAL A 171 -4.34 13.88 -8.09
N MET A 172 -5.52 13.31 -7.83
CA MET A 172 -6.12 12.24 -8.62
C MET A 172 -7.11 12.83 -9.62
N THR A 173 -6.75 12.83 -10.89
CA THR A 173 -7.58 13.29 -12.01
C THR A 173 -7.93 12.17 -12.97
N GLY A 174 -9.00 12.33 -13.74
CA GLY A 174 -9.45 11.36 -14.74
C GLY A 174 -8.65 11.44 -16.03
N ASP A 175 -7.38 11.00 -16.00
CA ASP A 175 -6.44 11.16 -17.10
C ASP A 175 -6.50 10.08 -18.17
N ASP A 176 -6.96 8.88 -17.83
CA ASP A 176 -7.05 7.74 -18.74
C ASP A 176 -8.51 7.44 -19.08
N ASP A 177 -8.91 7.89 -20.29
CA ASP A 177 -10.22 7.55 -20.86
C ASP A 177 -10.13 6.18 -21.54
N MET A 178 -10.77 5.18 -20.94
CA MET A 178 -10.80 3.81 -21.48
C MET A 178 -11.92 3.61 -22.52
N GLY A 179 -12.62 4.67 -22.93
CA GLY A 179 -13.71 4.61 -23.92
C GLY A 179 -14.98 3.92 -23.46
N ILE A 180 -14.97 3.25 -22.33
CA ILE A 180 -16.13 2.58 -21.71
C ILE A 180 -16.05 2.78 -20.19
N GLY A 181 -16.97 3.56 -19.63
CA GLY A 181 -17.06 3.81 -18.17
C GLY A 181 -16.48 5.15 -17.73
N ALA A 182 -16.36 5.37 -16.43
CA ALA A 182 -15.78 6.58 -15.86
C ALA A 182 -14.25 6.61 -16.12
N PRO A 183 -13.67 7.78 -16.39
CA PRO A 183 -12.23 7.92 -16.53
C PRO A 183 -11.52 7.46 -15.25
N ARG A 184 -10.28 6.97 -15.40
CA ARG A 184 -9.48 6.43 -14.31
C ARG A 184 -8.30 7.33 -14.00
N THR A 185 -7.89 7.32 -12.75
CA THR A 185 -6.60 7.87 -12.35
C THR A 185 -5.49 7.00 -12.95
N ARG A 186 -4.42 7.64 -13.39
CA ARG A 186 -3.25 7.00 -13.99
C ARG A 186 -2.63 5.94 -13.06
N GLU A 187 -2.24 4.79 -13.60
CA GLU A 187 -1.68 3.67 -12.82
C GLU A 187 -0.45 4.07 -11.99
N ASN A 188 0.41 4.94 -12.50
CA ASN A 188 1.58 5.43 -11.76
C ASN A 188 1.17 6.16 -10.47
N VAL A 189 0.11 6.98 -10.52
CA VAL A 189 -0.41 7.69 -9.34
C VAL A 189 -0.89 6.70 -8.28
N MET A 190 -1.50 5.60 -8.71
CA MET A 190 -1.91 4.53 -7.79
C MET A 190 -0.72 3.85 -7.10
N HIS A 191 0.37 3.61 -7.84
CA HIS A 191 1.63 3.10 -7.28
C HIS A 191 2.23 4.07 -6.25
N GLU A 192 2.24 5.36 -6.57
CA GLU A 192 2.77 6.41 -5.70
C GLU A 192 1.94 6.55 -4.42
N ILE A 193 0.61 6.41 -4.48
CA ILE A 193 -0.24 6.38 -3.28
C ILE A 193 0.21 5.28 -2.33
N GLY A 194 0.33 4.03 -2.82
CA GLY A 194 0.79 2.90 -2.01
C GLY A 194 2.19 3.12 -1.43
N PHE A 195 3.09 3.68 -2.22
CA PHE A 195 4.45 4.02 -1.79
C PHE A 195 4.44 5.04 -0.63
N PHE A 196 3.70 6.15 -0.77
CA PHE A 196 3.66 7.18 0.28
C PHE A 196 2.93 6.72 1.54
N GLN A 197 1.87 5.93 1.41
CA GLN A 197 1.21 5.32 2.56
C GLN A 197 2.18 4.44 3.35
N GLY A 198 3.00 3.68 2.63
CA GLY A 198 4.06 2.89 3.20
C GLY A 198 5.15 3.72 3.86
N LYS A 199 5.55 4.82 3.26
CA LYS A 199 6.70 5.63 3.70
C LYS A 199 6.36 6.62 4.80
N TYR A 200 5.24 7.32 4.70
CA TYR A 200 4.85 8.39 5.64
C TYR A 200 3.74 8.00 6.61
N GLY A 201 3.11 6.84 6.40
CA GLY A 201 1.92 6.41 7.12
C GLY A 201 0.63 7.04 6.57
N LEU A 202 -0.51 6.41 6.88
CA LEU A 202 -1.82 6.80 6.33
C LEU A 202 -2.24 8.23 6.70
N ALA A 203 -1.86 8.70 7.90
CA ALA A 203 -2.19 10.04 8.39
C ALA A 203 -1.46 11.17 7.65
N ASN A 204 -0.37 10.85 6.96
CA ASN A 204 0.48 11.83 6.26
C ASN A 204 0.32 11.75 4.73
N VAL A 205 -0.77 11.18 4.25
CA VAL A 205 -1.11 11.12 2.82
C VAL A 205 -2.52 11.67 2.60
N CYS A 206 -2.62 12.77 1.88
CA CYS A 206 -3.87 13.42 1.52
C CYS A 206 -4.18 13.20 0.04
N LEU A 207 -5.35 12.66 -0.26
CA LEU A 207 -5.80 12.43 -1.63
C LEU A 207 -6.81 13.51 -2.04
N LEU A 208 -6.49 14.26 -3.08
CA LEU A 208 -7.41 15.18 -3.75
C LEU A 208 -8.00 14.45 -4.95
N HIS A 209 -9.31 14.28 -4.97
CA HIS A 209 -9.99 13.42 -5.94
C HIS A 209 -10.95 14.21 -6.83
N GLU A 210 -10.72 14.21 -8.15
CA GLU A 210 -11.65 14.78 -9.11
C GLU A 210 -12.93 13.95 -9.18
N LYS A 211 -14.09 14.61 -8.97
CA LYS A 211 -15.41 13.97 -9.05
C LYS A 211 -15.66 13.37 -10.43
N GLY A 212 -16.15 12.14 -10.45
CA GLY A 212 -16.40 11.39 -11.68
C GLY A 212 -15.25 10.48 -12.10
N THR A 213 -14.08 10.58 -11.46
CA THR A 213 -12.98 9.64 -11.66
C THR A 213 -13.21 8.37 -10.84
N ASN A 214 -12.95 7.21 -11.42
CA ASN A 214 -13.09 5.93 -10.73
C ASN A 214 -11.97 5.74 -9.72
N ILE A 215 -12.35 5.49 -8.46
CA ILE A 215 -11.44 5.17 -7.36
C ILE A 215 -11.41 3.65 -7.18
N PRO A 216 -10.25 3.00 -7.26
CA PRO A 216 -10.11 1.60 -6.94
C PRO A 216 -10.51 1.28 -5.50
N SER A 217 -11.14 0.13 -5.28
CA SER A 217 -11.67 -0.27 -3.97
C SER A 217 -10.59 -0.43 -2.88
N ASN A 218 -9.36 -0.72 -3.25
CA ASN A 218 -8.23 -0.92 -2.34
C ASN A 218 -7.75 0.37 -1.64
N ILE A 219 -8.16 1.55 -2.13
CA ILE A 219 -7.89 2.83 -1.46
C ILE A 219 -9.11 3.43 -0.77
N HIS A 220 -10.24 2.71 -0.77
CA HIS A 220 -11.41 3.06 0.03
C HIS A 220 -11.03 2.97 1.52
N GLY A 221 -11.26 4.04 2.27
CA GLY A 221 -10.91 4.12 3.70
C GLY A 221 -9.83 5.15 4.02
N LEU A 222 -9.19 5.71 3.00
CA LEU A 222 -8.36 6.90 3.15
C LEU A 222 -9.22 8.15 3.18
N VAL A 223 -8.74 9.17 3.87
CA VAL A 223 -9.35 10.49 3.81
C VAL A 223 -9.02 11.10 2.45
N TYR A 224 -10.03 11.26 1.59
CA TYR A 224 -9.88 11.98 0.34
C TYR A 224 -10.84 13.17 0.27
N ILE A 225 -10.34 14.22 -0.37
CA ILE A 225 -11.04 15.49 -0.51
C ILE A 225 -11.52 15.58 -1.96
N PRO A 226 -12.84 15.44 -2.20
CA PRO A 226 -13.37 15.49 -3.55
C PRO A 226 -13.43 16.95 -4.08
N PHE A 227 -13.12 17.13 -5.37
CA PHE A 227 -13.27 18.41 -6.03
C PHE A 227 -13.97 18.29 -7.40
N PRO A 228 -14.69 19.32 -7.86
CA PRO A 228 -15.25 19.37 -9.20
C PRO A 228 -14.14 19.48 -10.25
N LYS A 229 -14.35 18.94 -11.44
CA LYS A 229 -13.39 19.03 -12.55
C LYS A 229 -12.94 20.48 -12.81
N GLY A 230 -11.61 20.69 -12.84
CA GLY A 230 -11.00 22.01 -13.05
C GLY A 230 -11.20 23.01 -11.91
N LEU A 231 -11.56 22.56 -10.70
CA LEU A 231 -11.76 23.41 -9.53
C LEU A 231 -11.08 22.79 -8.30
N VAL A 232 -9.79 22.50 -8.39
CA VAL A 232 -9.01 21.89 -7.29
C VAL A 232 -8.91 22.82 -6.08
N SER A 233 -8.99 24.14 -6.28
CA SER A 233 -9.02 25.15 -5.21
C SER A 233 -10.17 24.95 -4.20
N ALA A 234 -11.24 24.23 -4.58
CA ALA A 234 -12.30 23.86 -3.64
C ALA A 234 -11.79 22.97 -2.47
N THR A 235 -10.61 22.34 -2.61
CA THR A 235 -9.98 21.50 -1.57
C THR A 235 -9.15 22.29 -0.58
N PHE A 236 -8.75 23.52 -0.87
CA PHE A 236 -7.72 24.26 -0.14
C PHE A 236 -8.03 24.48 1.33
N GLY A 237 -9.31 24.73 1.65
CA GLY A 237 -9.73 24.93 3.05
C GLY A 237 -9.55 23.66 3.91
N VAL A 238 -9.80 22.47 3.33
CA VAL A 238 -9.61 21.18 4.03
C VAL A 238 -8.13 20.82 4.01
N LEU A 239 -7.48 20.88 2.86
CA LEU A 239 -6.05 20.61 2.71
C LEU A 239 -5.20 21.45 3.66
N GLY A 240 -5.49 22.75 3.78
CA GLY A 240 -4.77 23.63 4.67
C GLY A 240 -4.93 23.27 6.16
N ARG A 241 -6.07 22.70 6.56
CA ARG A 241 -6.25 22.18 7.93
C ARG A 241 -5.40 20.94 8.18
N GLU A 242 -5.39 19.98 7.22
CA GLU A 242 -4.57 18.76 7.32
C GLU A 242 -3.08 19.12 7.40
N LEU A 243 -2.60 19.97 6.51
CA LEU A 243 -1.20 20.38 6.51
C LEU A 243 -0.80 21.14 7.78
N ARG A 244 -1.63 22.09 8.26
CA ARG A 244 -1.35 22.80 9.50
C ARG A 244 -1.31 21.86 10.71
N ALA A 245 -2.11 20.80 10.74
CA ALA A 245 -2.08 19.83 11.83
C ALA A 245 -0.72 19.12 11.94
N VAL A 246 -0.04 18.91 10.80
CA VAL A 246 1.29 18.26 10.74
C VAL A 246 2.43 19.27 10.87
N PHE A 247 2.28 20.46 10.26
CA PHE A 247 3.34 21.46 10.14
C PHE A 247 3.17 22.65 11.09
N THR A 248 2.30 22.56 12.11
CA THR A 248 1.98 23.69 13.05
C THR A 248 3.17 24.14 13.91
N ASN A 249 4.26 23.39 13.99
CA ASN A 249 5.44 23.74 14.79
C ASN A 249 6.57 24.34 13.94
N MET A 250 6.29 24.83 12.75
CA MET A 250 7.29 25.58 12.00
C MET A 250 7.27 27.05 12.42
N PRO A 251 8.46 27.62 12.67
CA PRO A 251 8.61 29.01 13.09
C PRO A 251 8.14 29.99 12.02
#